data_1e1adba06689645adfb8a29cbfa00ae6
#
_entry.id   1e1adba06689645adfb8a29cbfa00ae6
#
_cell.length_a   1.000
_cell.length_b   1.000
_cell.length_c   1.000
_cell.angle_alpha   90.00
_cell.angle_beta   90.00
_cell.angle_gamma   90.00
#
_symmetry.space_group_name_H-M   'P 1'
#
loop_
_entity.id
_entity.type
_entity.pdbx_description
1 polymer ?
#
loop_
_entity_poly.entity_id
_entity_poly.type
_entity_poly.pdbx_seq_one_letter_code
_entity_poly.pdbx_strand_id
1 'polypeptide(L)'
;FRSAEHDESRWQAEVAEQLGVANHRVSCGEEEIAADFPDIVAHAECPVLRTAPAPLYRLAGLVRGNGMKVALTGEGADEVFAGYDIFREAAVRRFCARQPGSVRRPLLFQRLYPYLPQLQRQSADYLARFFSAGADELTDPLFSHRPRFRSTTAAKLFYSPALKDTLGTYDAAADLAAQLP
;
A
#
# COMPACT_ATOMS: atom_id res chain seq x y z
N PHE A 1 -5.02 12.87 10.47
CA PHE A 1 -6.37 12.29 10.25
C PHE A 1 -7.16 12.28 11.56
N ARG A 2 -8.51 12.28 11.47
CA ARG A 2 -9.38 12.11 12.65
C ARG A 2 -9.62 10.63 13.03
N SER A 3 -8.89 9.71 12.44
CA SER A 3 -8.94 8.28 12.74
C SER A 3 -7.84 7.91 13.74
N ALA A 4 -8.20 7.33 14.87
CA ALA A 4 -7.22 6.94 15.89
C ALA A 4 -6.18 5.93 15.38
N GLU A 5 -6.53 5.12 14.36
CA GLU A 5 -5.63 4.13 13.75
C GLU A 5 -4.56 4.76 12.86
N HIS A 6 -4.80 5.99 12.35
CA HIS A 6 -3.92 6.69 11.42
C HIS A 6 -3.46 8.05 11.94
N ASP A 7 -3.69 8.34 13.22
CA ASP A 7 -3.26 9.59 13.83
C ASP A 7 -1.82 9.49 14.34
N GLU A 8 -0.90 10.02 13.58
CA GLU A 8 0.53 10.11 13.90
C GLU A 8 0.92 11.46 14.54
N SER A 9 -0.08 12.28 14.91
CA SER A 9 0.14 13.65 15.40
C SER A 9 1.05 13.74 16.64
N ARG A 10 1.02 12.71 17.51
CA ARG A 10 1.90 12.60 18.66
C ARG A 10 3.37 12.51 18.24
N TRP A 11 3.68 11.62 17.30
CA TRP A 11 5.04 11.42 16.83
C TRP A 11 5.57 12.64 16.08
N GLN A 12 4.71 13.27 15.26
CA GLN A 12 5.04 14.53 14.59
C GLN A 12 5.36 15.65 15.59
N ALA A 13 4.61 15.74 16.69
CA ALA A 13 4.87 16.73 17.74
C ALA A 13 6.21 16.48 18.43
N GLU A 14 6.49 15.24 18.81
CA GLU A 14 7.73 14.85 19.47
C GLU A 14 8.96 15.17 18.60
N VAL A 15 8.90 14.84 17.31
CA VAL A 15 9.98 15.14 16.37
C VAL A 15 10.17 16.65 16.20
N ALA A 16 9.08 17.41 16.07
CA ALA A 16 9.15 18.86 15.92
C ALA A 16 9.76 19.53 17.18
N GLU A 17 9.40 19.05 18.37
CA GLU A 17 9.96 19.51 19.64
C GLU A 17 11.46 19.20 19.74
N GLN A 18 11.87 17.98 19.41
CA GLN A 18 13.28 17.58 19.42
C GLN A 18 14.14 18.40 18.46
N LEU A 19 13.58 18.76 17.31
CA LEU A 19 14.26 19.57 16.29
C LEU A 19 14.18 21.07 16.58
N GLY A 20 13.35 21.51 17.52
CA GLY A 20 13.15 22.92 17.83
C GLY A 20 12.52 23.72 16.68
N VAL A 21 11.68 23.08 15.85
CA VAL A 21 11.05 23.71 14.69
C VAL A 21 9.57 24.00 14.92
N ALA A 22 9.04 25.02 14.22
CA ALA A 22 7.61 25.32 14.23
C ALA A 22 6.81 24.16 13.61
N ASN A 23 5.73 23.75 14.27
CA ASN A 23 4.84 22.69 13.81
C ASN A 23 3.50 23.29 13.40
N HIS A 24 3.24 23.31 12.09
CA HIS A 24 1.96 23.74 11.52
C HIS A 24 1.13 22.51 11.16
N ARG A 25 -0.17 22.53 11.50
CA ARG A 25 -1.05 21.38 11.32
C ARG A 25 -2.32 21.77 10.57
N VAL A 26 -2.82 20.85 9.76
CA VAL A 26 -4.13 20.92 9.15
C VAL A 26 -4.87 19.61 9.37
N SER A 27 -6.13 19.71 9.77
CA SER A 27 -6.99 18.52 9.92
C SER A 27 -7.60 18.15 8.57
N CYS A 28 -7.74 16.84 8.33
CA CYS A 28 -8.43 16.31 7.16
C CYS A 28 -9.30 15.13 7.61
N GLY A 29 -10.60 15.30 7.57
CA GLY A 29 -11.59 14.26 7.83
C GLY A 29 -12.51 14.06 6.63
N GLU A 30 -13.57 13.27 6.79
CA GLU A 30 -14.46 12.90 5.71
C GLU A 30 -15.19 14.11 5.09
N GLU A 31 -15.61 15.07 5.92
CA GLU A 31 -16.29 16.29 5.47
C GLU A 31 -15.36 17.16 4.61
N GLU A 32 -14.13 17.32 5.08
CA GLU A 32 -13.13 18.09 4.37
C GLU A 32 -12.73 17.42 3.05
N ILE A 33 -12.62 16.10 3.03
CA ILE A 33 -12.33 15.33 1.82
C ILE A 33 -13.47 15.53 0.81
N ALA A 34 -14.71 15.41 1.26
CA ALA A 34 -15.87 15.58 0.38
C ALA A 34 -15.96 16.99 -0.21
N ALA A 35 -15.67 18.00 0.61
CA ALA A 35 -15.72 19.40 0.18
C ALA A 35 -14.62 19.74 -0.85
N ASP A 36 -13.41 19.22 -0.65
CA ASP A 36 -12.25 19.55 -1.48
C ASP A 36 -12.16 18.68 -2.75
N PHE A 37 -12.90 17.56 -2.82
CA PHE A 37 -12.72 16.56 -3.89
C PHE A 37 -12.93 17.10 -5.31
N PRO A 38 -13.93 17.98 -5.58
CA PRO A 38 -14.07 18.60 -6.91
C PRO A 38 -12.81 19.38 -7.32
N ASP A 39 -12.25 20.17 -6.41
CA ASP A 39 -11.04 20.95 -6.68
C ASP A 39 -9.81 20.05 -6.88
N ILE A 40 -9.73 18.97 -6.13
CA ILE A 40 -8.65 17.96 -6.29
C ILE A 40 -8.70 17.35 -7.68
N VAL A 41 -9.89 16.95 -8.15
CA VAL A 41 -10.05 16.40 -9.50
C VAL A 41 -9.67 17.43 -10.57
N ALA A 42 -10.09 18.70 -10.38
CA ALA A 42 -9.76 19.78 -11.29
C ALA A 42 -8.24 20.03 -11.37
N HIS A 43 -7.52 20.00 -10.24
CA HIS A 43 -6.07 20.18 -10.20
C HIS A 43 -5.29 18.97 -10.69
N ALA A 44 -5.83 17.75 -10.51
CA ALA A 44 -5.20 16.53 -10.99
C ALA A 44 -5.28 16.39 -12.52
N GLU A 45 -6.22 17.07 -13.17
CA GLU A 45 -6.49 17.01 -14.63
C GLU A 45 -6.69 15.58 -15.16
N CYS A 46 -7.02 14.65 -14.27
CA CYS A 46 -7.25 13.24 -14.59
C CYS A 46 -8.24 12.61 -13.61
N PRO A 47 -8.85 11.48 -13.97
CA PRO A 47 -9.71 10.74 -13.05
C PRO A 47 -8.96 10.30 -11.79
N VAL A 48 -9.53 10.58 -10.63
CA VAL A 48 -8.98 10.22 -9.32
C VAL A 48 -9.78 9.05 -8.76
N LEU A 49 -9.10 7.92 -8.53
CA LEU A 49 -9.72 6.67 -8.06
C LEU A 49 -9.76 6.54 -6.53
N ARG A 50 -9.07 7.41 -5.81
CA ARG A 50 -8.93 7.36 -4.36
C ARG A 50 -8.97 8.77 -3.78
N THR A 51 -9.31 8.86 -2.50
CA THR A 51 -9.32 10.13 -1.76
C THR A 51 -7.94 10.52 -1.20
N ALA A 52 -6.92 9.69 -1.38
CA ALA A 52 -5.56 9.92 -0.89
C ALA A 52 -4.93 11.28 -1.26
N PRO A 53 -5.23 11.91 -2.41
CA PRO A 53 -4.73 13.26 -2.71
C PRO A 53 -5.31 14.37 -1.82
N ALA A 54 -6.45 14.17 -1.14
CA ALA A 54 -7.10 15.21 -0.36
C ALA A 54 -6.24 15.73 0.81
N PRO A 55 -5.63 14.90 1.64
CA PRO A 55 -4.71 15.38 2.67
C PRO A 55 -3.53 16.15 2.11
N LEU A 56 -2.97 15.72 0.98
CA LEU A 56 -1.85 16.41 0.31
C LEU A 56 -2.27 17.76 -0.25
N TYR A 57 -3.48 17.87 -0.82
CA TYR A 57 -4.05 19.14 -1.29
C TYR A 57 -4.15 20.16 -0.15
N ARG A 58 -4.70 19.76 1.00
CA ARG A 58 -4.76 20.62 2.18
C ARG A 58 -3.40 20.98 2.75
N LEU A 59 -2.48 20.02 2.77
CA LEU A 59 -1.11 20.26 3.22
C LEU A 59 -0.40 21.27 2.30
N ALA A 60 -0.58 21.15 0.97
CA ALA A 60 -0.05 22.11 0.02
C ALA A 60 -0.61 23.52 0.24
N GLY A 61 -1.91 23.63 0.56
CA GLY A 61 -2.54 24.88 0.96
C GLY A 61 -1.93 25.48 2.23
N LEU A 62 -1.66 24.66 3.24
CA LEU A 62 -1.00 25.08 4.49
C LEU A 62 0.43 25.58 4.22
N VAL A 63 1.21 24.87 3.42
CA VAL A 63 2.58 25.24 3.02
C VAL A 63 2.56 26.59 2.31
N ARG A 64 1.68 26.76 1.32
CA ARG A 64 1.52 28.01 0.60
C ARG A 64 1.06 29.15 1.49
N GLY A 65 0.11 28.91 2.40
CA GLY A 65 -0.40 29.90 3.36
C GLY A 65 0.68 30.40 4.31
N ASN A 66 1.71 29.62 4.58
CA ASN A 66 2.90 30.01 5.35
C ASN A 66 4.02 30.62 4.48
N GLY A 67 3.75 30.99 3.23
CA GLY A 67 4.71 31.66 2.35
C GLY A 67 5.79 30.73 1.76
N MET A 68 5.70 29.44 1.97
CA MET A 68 6.64 28.45 1.45
C MET A 68 6.22 28.00 0.04
N LYS A 69 7.19 27.82 -0.84
CA LYS A 69 6.97 27.38 -2.23
C LYS A 69 7.41 25.93 -2.48
N VAL A 70 8.22 25.39 -1.60
CA VAL A 70 8.79 24.05 -1.69
C VAL A 70 8.66 23.35 -0.35
N ALA A 71 8.29 22.10 -0.37
CA ALA A 71 8.28 21.23 0.81
C ALA A 71 9.02 19.94 0.49
N LEU A 72 9.73 19.41 1.47
CA LEU A 72 10.28 18.05 1.42
C LEU A 72 9.28 17.13 2.11
N THR A 73 9.01 16.00 1.49
CA THR A 73 8.08 15.00 2.01
C THR A 73 8.80 13.71 2.35
N GLY A 74 8.16 12.86 3.15
CA GLY A 74 8.65 11.52 3.45
C GLY A 74 8.22 10.46 2.43
N GLU A 75 7.63 10.86 1.31
CA GLU A 75 7.21 9.95 0.25
C GLU A 75 8.40 9.14 -0.27
N GLY A 76 8.19 7.83 -0.44
CA GLY A 76 9.25 6.88 -0.82
C GLY A 76 10.01 6.28 0.37
N ALA A 77 9.80 6.74 1.59
CA ALA A 77 10.48 6.19 2.77
C ALA A 77 10.10 4.73 3.03
N ASP A 78 8.81 4.38 2.92
CA ASP A 78 8.33 3.02 3.12
C ASP A 78 8.86 2.05 2.06
N GLU A 79 9.08 2.52 0.84
CA GLU A 79 9.67 1.74 -0.24
C GLU A 79 11.15 1.46 0.04
N VAL A 80 11.89 2.47 0.49
CA VAL A 80 13.33 2.36 0.77
C VAL A 80 13.61 1.56 2.04
N PHE A 81 12.84 1.81 3.10
CA PHE A 81 13.04 1.20 4.42
C PHE A 81 12.16 -0.01 4.69
N ALA A 82 11.42 -0.49 3.68
CA ALA A 82 10.51 -1.62 3.79
C ALA A 82 9.44 -1.45 4.88
N GLY A 83 8.87 -0.25 5.01
CA GLY A 83 7.87 0.11 6.03
C GLY A 83 6.50 -0.54 5.81
N TYR A 84 6.14 -0.83 4.55
CA TYR A 84 4.86 -1.48 4.26
C TYR A 84 4.78 -2.93 4.74
N ASP A 85 3.62 -3.33 5.23
CA ASP A 85 3.34 -4.71 5.65
C ASP A 85 3.56 -5.77 4.57
N ILE A 86 3.54 -5.40 3.29
CA ILE A 86 3.86 -6.30 2.18
C ILE A 86 5.29 -6.85 2.28
N PHE A 87 6.23 -6.09 2.80
CA PHE A 87 7.61 -6.55 2.99
C PHE A 87 7.73 -7.51 4.18
N ARG A 88 6.97 -7.24 5.25
CA ARG A 88 6.84 -8.17 6.39
C ARG A 88 6.19 -9.48 5.93
N GLU A 89 5.13 -9.42 5.15
CA GLU A 89 4.50 -10.58 4.54
C GLU A 89 5.52 -11.36 3.70
N ALA A 90 6.28 -10.69 2.83
CA ALA A 90 7.30 -11.33 2.00
C ALA A 90 8.38 -12.04 2.84
N ALA A 91 8.80 -11.44 3.96
CA ALA A 91 9.74 -12.07 4.89
C ALA A 91 9.17 -13.36 5.50
N VAL A 92 7.91 -13.34 5.97
CA VAL A 92 7.22 -14.51 6.52
C VAL A 92 7.03 -15.59 5.44
N ARG A 93 6.62 -15.21 4.23
CA ARG A 93 6.47 -16.14 3.10
C ARG A 93 7.79 -16.82 2.74
N ARG A 94 8.90 -16.07 2.67
CA ARG A 94 10.24 -16.62 2.45
C ARG A 94 10.65 -17.59 3.57
N PHE A 95 10.36 -17.23 4.82
CA PHE A 95 10.65 -18.10 5.95
C PHE A 95 9.87 -19.42 5.90
N CYS A 96 8.59 -19.37 5.51
CA CYS A 96 7.75 -20.56 5.34
C CYS A 96 8.24 -21.42 4.15
N ALA A 97 8.52 -20.82 3.01
CA ALA A 97 8.93 -21.51 1.79
C ALA A 97 10.27 -22.27 1.92
N ARG A 98 11.17 -21.82 2.81
CA ARG A 98 12.42 -22.54 3.11
C ARG A 98 12.23 -23.90 3.78
N GLN A 99 11.04 -24.17 4.31
CA GLN A 99 10.71 -25.46 4.94
C GLN A 99 9.25 -25.81 4.66
N PRO A 100 8.93 -26.27 3.45
CA PRO A 100 7.54 -26.51 3.01
C PRO A 100 6.78 -27.53 3.86
N GLY A 101 7.48 -28.51 4.45
CA GLY A 101 6.88 -29.52 5.32
C GLY A 101 6.57 -29.05 6.76
N SER A 102 6.86 -27.80 7.10
CA SER A 102 6.61 -27.31 8.46
C SER A 102 5.14 -27.01 8.69
N VAL A 103 4.54 -27.65 9.69
CA VAL A 103 3.16 -27.35 10.13
C VAL A 103 3.08 -26.14 11.07
N ARG A 104 4.21 -25.67 11.60
CA ARG A 104 4.26 -24.56 12.57
C ARG A 104 4.52 -23.21 11.91
N ARG A 105 5.37 -23.16 10.89
CA ARG A 105 5.73 -21.89 10.24
C ARG A 105 4.55 -21.15 9.63
N PRO A 106 3.59 -21.82 8.94
CA PRO A 106 2.42 -21.15 8.38
C PRO A 106 1.51 -20.48 9.41
N LEU A 107 1.59 -20.84 10.71
CA LEU A 107 0.84 -20.16 11.77
C LEU A 107 1.23 -18.68 11.89
N LEU A 108 2.41 -18.28 11.41
CA LEU A 108 2.82 -16.88 11.37
C LEU A 108 1.94 -16.03 10.46
N PHE A 109 1.28 -16.61 9.45
CA PHE A 109 0.37 -15.88 8.60
C PHE A 109 -0.84 -15.30 9.34
N GLN A 110 -1.24 -15.90 10.47
CA GLN A 110 -2.29 -15.37 11.33
C GLN A 110 -1.90 -14.06 12.04
N ARG A 111 -0.61 -13.72 12.07
CA ARG A 111 -0.10 -12.49 12.67
C ARG A 111 0.11 -11.35 11.66
N LEU A 112 -0.14 -11.64 10.38
CA LEU A 112 -0.09 -10.61 9.34
C LEU A 112 -1.37 -9.77 9.36
N TYR A 113 -1.22 -8.47 9.11
CA TYR A 113 -2.34 -7.54 8.97
C TYR A 113 -3.36 -7.59 10.13
N PRO A 114 -2.94 -7.39 11.39
CA PRO A 114 -3.82 -7.52 12.56
C PRO A 114 -5.01 -6.55 12.53
N TYR A 115 -4.88 -5.47 11.78
CA TYR A 115 -5.89 -4.43 11.58
C TYR A 115 -6.93 -4.77 10.48
N LEU A 116 -6.80 -5.92 9.79
CA LEU A 116 -7.77 -6.36 8.77
C LEU A 116 -8.69 -7.45 9.33
N PRO A 117 -9.88 -7.12 9.88
CA PRO A 117 -10.76 -8.10 10.51
C PRO A 117 -11.18 -9.25 9.59
N GLN A 118 -11.34 -8.96 8.29
CA GLN A 118 -11.72 -9.97 7.29
C GLN A 118 -10.64 -11.04 7.12
N LEU A 119 -9.36 -10.64 7.17
CA LEU A 119 -8.25 -11.57 7.09
C LEU A 119 -8.09 -12.36 8.38
N GLN A 120 -8.28 -11.70 9.54
CA GLN A 120 -8.18 -12.34 10.85
C GLN A 120 -9.27 -13.39 11.11
N ARG A 121 -10.38 -13.34 10.39
CA ARG A 121 -11.46 -14.34 10.45
C ARG A 121 -11.20 -15.58 9.60
N GLN A 122 -10.17 -15.57 8.77
CA GLN A 122 -9.84 -16.71 7.91
C GLN A 122 -9.19 -17.83 8.69
N SER A 123 -9.43 -19.08 8.26
CA SER A 123 -8.77 -20.23 8.86
C SER A 123 -7.26 -20.24 8.60
N ALA A 124 -6.50 -20.88 9.49
CA ALA A 124 -5.06 -21.06 9.32
C ALA A 124 -4.72 -21.74 7.99
N ASP A 125 -5.52 -22.74 7.59
CA ASP A 125 -5.33 -23.46 6.33
C ASP A 125 -5.58 -22.57 5.11
N TYR A 126 -6.59 -21.69 5.17
CA TYR A 126 -6.82 -20.72 4.11
C TYR A 126 -5.63 -19.76 3.96
N LEU A 127 -5.18 -19.19 5.08
CA LEU A 127 -4.05 -18.26 5.07
C LEU A 127 -2.76 -18.95 4.60
N ALA A 128 -2.54 -20.20 5.03
CA ALA A 128 -1.39 -20.96 4.58
C ALA A 128 -1.40 -21.18 3.05
N ARG A 129 -2.54 -21.49 2.46
CA ARG A 129 -2.68 -21.64 0.99
C ARG A 129 -2.56 -20.31 0.26
N PHE A 130 -3.18 -19.26 0.79
CA PHE A 130 -3.19 -17.94 0.15
C PHE A 130 -1.79 -17.32 0.10
N PHE A 131 -1.04 -17.43 1.20
CA PHE A 131 0.30 -16.86 1.32
C PHE A 131 1.43 -17.83 0.95
N SER A 132 1.13 -19.07 0.60
CA SER A 132 2.16 -20.03 0.21
C SER A 132 2.97 -19.52 -0.99
N ALA A 133 4.24 -19.90 -0.99
CA ALA A 133 5.14 -19.65 -2.10
C ALA A 133 5.98 -20.90 -2.33
N GLY A 134 6.24 -21.23 -3.60
CA GLY A 134 7.17 -22.27 -3.99
C GLY A 134 8.63 -21.83 -3.79
N ALA A 135 9.52 -22.79 -3.75
CA ALA A 135 10.96 -22.52 -3.67
C ALA A 135 11.49 -21.79 -4.92
N ASP A 136 10.89 -22.05 -6.06
CA ASP A 136 11.14 -21.41 -7.36
C ASP A 136 10.77 -19.94 -7.39
N GLU A 137 9.79 -19.53 -6.56
CA GLU A 137 9.36 -18.13 -6.47
C GLU A 137 10.33 -17.26 -5.64
N LEU A 138 11.23 -17.84 -4.86
CA LEU A 138 12.08 -17.09 -3.93
C LEU A 138 13.05 -16.13 -4.60
N THR A 139 13.42 -16.39 -5.84
CA THR A 139 14.30 -15.55 -6.66
C THR A 139 13.55 -14.56 -7.55
N ASP A 140 12.21 -14.59 -7.51
CA ASP A 140 11.39 -13.67 -8.29
C ASP A 140 11.57 -12.23 -7.79
N PRO A 141 11.96 -11.26 -8.63
CA PRO A 141 12.09 -9.86 -8.23
C PRO A 141 10.76 -9.26 -7.76
N LEU A 142 9.64 -9.79 -8.22
CA LEU A 142 8.30 -9.37 -7.83
C LEU A 142 7.71 -10.18 -6.67
N PHE A 143 8.52 -10.94 -5.96
CA PHE A 143 8.07 -11.87 -4.91
C PHE A 143 7.11 -11.25 -3.90
N SER A 144 7.40 -10.04 -3.40
CA SER A 144 6.56 -9.34 -2.43
C SER A 144 5.18 -8.98 -2.98
N HIS A 145 5.06 -8.72 -4.28
CA HIS A 145 3.83 -8.28 -4.94
C HIS A 145 3.03 -9.42 -5.58
N ARG A 146 3.60 -10.61 -5.72
CA ARG A 146 2.96 -11.75 -6.41
C ARG A 146 1.54 -12.08 -5.95
N PRO A 147 1.20 -12.12 -4.66
CA PRO A 147 -0.19 -12.39 -4.25
C PRO A 147 -1.18 -11.37 -4.80
N ARG A 148 -0.79 -10.08 -4.87
CA ARG A 148 -1.62 -9.00 -5.40
C ARG A 148 -1.79 -9.13 -6.92
N PHE A 149 -0.70 -9.38 -7.63
CA PHE A 149 -0.76 -9.60 -9.07
C PHE A 149 -1.60 -10.81 -9.43
N ARG A 150 -1.48 -11.93 -8.71
CA ARG A 150 -2.34 -13.11 -8.91
C ARG A 150 -3.82 -12.77 -8.69
N SER A 151 -4.15 -12.07 -7.61
CA SER A 151 -5.53 -11.67 -7.32
C SER A 151 -6.09 -10.75 -8.40
N THR A 152 -5.31 -9.77 -8.85
CA THR A 152 -5.71 -8.83 -9.90
C THR A 152 -5.85 -9.54 -11.24
N THR A 153 -4.92 -10.45 -11.58
CA THR A 153 -5.00 -11.26 -12.81
C THR A 153 -6.24 -12.16 -12.82
N ALA A 154 -6.63 -12.70 -11.66
CA ALA A 154 -7.86 -13.50 -11.57
C ALA A 154 -9.12 -12.70 -11.92
N ALA A 155 -9.13 -11.38 -11.74
CA ALA A 155 -10.23 -10.52 -12.17
C ALA A 155 -10.46 -10.54 -13.69
N LYS A 156 -9.43 -10.88 -14.49
CA LYS A 156 -9.58 -11.05 -15.95
C LYS A 156 -10.58 -12.15 -16.35
N LEU A 157 -10.90 -13.05 -15.43
CA LEU A 157 -11.95 -14.06 -15.66
C LEU A 157 -13.32 -13.42 -15.96
N PHE A 158 -13.58 -12.26 -15.34
CA PHE A 158 -14.85 -11.52 -15.50
C PHE A 158 -14.88 -10.58 -16.70
N TYR A 159 -13.78 -10.45 -17.45
CA TYR A 159 -13.74 -9.58 -18.62
C TYR A 159 -14.58 -10.17 -19.77
N SER A 160 -15.21 -9.27 -20.53
CA SER A 160 -15.94 -9.67 -21.74
C SER A 160 -14.98 -10.29 -22.77
N PRO A 161 -15.50 -11.14 -23.68
CA PRO A 161 -14.68 -11.67 -24.77
C PRO A 161 -13.98 -10.57 -25.58
N ALA A 162 -14.69 -9.52 -25.95
CA ALA A 162 -14.13 -8.40 -26.70
C ALA A 162 -12.95 -7.72 -25.96
N LEU A 163 -13.05 -7.54 -24.64
CA LEU A 163 -11.95 -6.98 -23.86
C LEU A 163 -10.77 -7.94 -23.78
N LYS A 164 -11.03 -9.24 -23.62
CA LYS A 164 -9.98 -10.27 -23.66
C LYS A 164 -9.23 -10.29 -24.99
N ASP A 165 -9.95 -10.20 -26.08
CA ASP A 165 -9.38 -10.15 -27.44
C ASP A 165 -8.51 -8.89 -27.63
N THR A 166 -8.98 -7.74 -27.12
CA THR A 166 -8.22 -6.48 -27.17
C THR A 166 -6.93 -6.55 -26.36
N LEU A 167 -6.96 -7.14 -25.18
CA LEU A 167 -5.80 -7.28 -24.30
C LEU A 167 -4.81 -8.34 -24.79
N GLY A 168 -5.29 -9.33 -25.53
CA GLY A 168 -4.45 -10.42 -26.04
C GLY A 168 -3.70 -11.14 -24.94
N THR A 169 -2.40 -11.31 -25.13
CA THR A 169 -1.48 -11.97 -24.18
C THR A 169 -0.79 -11.02 -23.21
N TYR A 170 -1.25 -9.76 -23.13
CA TYR A 170 -0.59 -8.76 -22.27
C TYR A 170 -0.57 -9.20 -20.80
N ASP A 171 0.63 -9.22 -20.21
CA ASP A 171 0.90 -9.49 -18.80
C ASP A 171 1.68 -8.34 -18.18
N ALA A 172 1.00 -7.51 -17.39
CA ALA A 172 1.59 -6.36 -16.71
C ALA A 172 2.70 -6.75 -15.73
N ALA A 173 2.64 -7.95 -15.13
CA ALA A 173 3.69 -8.41 -14.22
C ALA A 173 4.96 -8.79 -14.99
N ALA A 174 4.82 -9.42 -16.15
CA ALA A 174 5.96 -9.74 -17.03
C ALA A 174 6.60 -8.47 -17.58
N ASP A 175 5.78 -7.50 -18.00
CA ASP A 175 6.25 -6.21 -18.49
C ASP A 175 7.01 -5.42 -17.42
N LEU A 176 6.49 -5.38 -16.18
CA LEU A 176 7.18 -4.77 -15.05
C LEU A 176 8.49 -5.51 -14.71
N ALA A 177 8.48 -6.85 -14.70
CA ALA A 177 9.68 -7.63 -14.41
C ALA A 177 10.81 -7.37 -15.42
N ALA A 178 10.46 -7.13 -16.69
CA ALA A 178 11.42 -6.82 -17.74
C ALA A 178 12.07 -5.43 -17.59
N GLN A 179 11.48 -4.53 -16.81
CA GLN A 179 12.01 -3.19 -16.53
C GLN A 179 12.89 -3.13 -15.26
N LEU A 180 12.91 -4.20 -14.47
CA LEU A 180 13.75 -4.27 -13.28
C LEU A 180 15.20 -4.61 -13.67
N PRO A 181 16.18 -4.05 -12.93
CA PRO A 181 17.60 -4.29 -13.19
C PRO A 181 18.03 -5.73 -12.88
#